data_f088eb08162987fd388c7c667c44e150
#
_entry.id   f088eb08162987fd388c7c667c44e150
#
_cell.length_a   1.000
_cell.length_b   1.000
_cell.length_c   1.000
_cell.angle_alpha   90.00
_cell.angle_beta   90.00
_cell.angle_gamma   90.00
#
_symmetry.space_group_name_H-M   'P 1'
#
loop_
_entity.id
_entity.type
_entity.pdbx_description
1 polymer ?
#
loop_
_entity_poly.entity_id
_entity_poly.type
_entity_poly.pdbx_seq_one_letter_code
_entity_poly.pdbx_strand_id
1 'polypeptide(L)'
;MGNLLDYLAWRGDLSLDRVPFGPVDGLVLSVLSYVHFDGPAQGEKPVPLGEAAEEYLALPAARRGRCRCETDLALLRALARARRFARLGLCRCADRFVPKEETQFAALTVLLDDGSAFLAFRGTDGTLVGWKEDFNLSF
;
A
#
# COMPACT_ATOMS: atom_id res chain seq x y z
N MET A 1 20.32 -11.62 4.92
CA MET A 1 19.72 -10.37 5.44
C MET A 1 18.21 -10.41 5.24
N GLY A 2 17.44 -10.11 6.28
CA GLY A 2 16.00 -10.12 6.22
C GLY A 2 15.43 -9.00 5.37
N ASN A 3 14.29 -9.25 4.73
CA ASN A 3 13.53 -8.25 4.00
C ASN A 3 12.04 -8.38 4.36
N LEU A 4 11.18 -7.58 3.74
CA LEU A 4 9.76 -7.59 4.06
C LEU A 4 9.08 -8.93 3.72
N LEU A 5 9.55 -9.63 2.69
CA LEU A 5 9.05 -10.97 2.37
C LEU A 5 9.39 -11.97 3.48
N ASP A 6 10.60 -11.89 4.00
CA ASP A 6 11.01 -12.74 5.13
C ASP A 6 10.16 -12.45 6.37
N TYR A 7 9.87 -11.18 6.62
CA TYR A 7 9.01 -10.77 7.72
C TYR A 7 7.61 -11.39 7.58
N LEU A 8 7.01 -11.32 6.39
CA LEU A 8 5.69 -11.90 6.14
C LEU A 8 5.70 -13.43 6.29
N ALA A 9 6.76 -14.09 5.86
CA ALA A 9 6.91 -15.53 6.04
C ALA A 9 7.00 -15.91 7.51
N TRP A 10 7.63 -15.07 8.32
CA TRP A 10 7.86 -15.33 9.73
C TRP A 10 6.66 -14.93 10.61
N ARG A 11 6.05 -13.77 10.34
CA ARG A 11 5.02 -13.19 11.19
C ARG A 11 3.65 -13.05 10.54
N GLY A 12 3.52 -13.33 9.24
CA GLY A 12 2.30 -13.09 8.52
C GLY A 12 1.08 -13.88 8.99
N ASP A 13 1.28 -14.97 9.72
CA ASP A 13 0.19 -15.76 10.28
C ASP A 13 -0.26 -15.29 11.68
N LEU A 14 0.46 -14.33 12.27
CA LEU A 14 0.15 -13.81 13.60
C LEU A 14 -0.72 -12.56 13.48
N SER A 15 -1.93 -12.63 14.01
CA SER A 15 -2.85 -11.51 14.00
C SER A 15 -2.35 -10.34 14.87
N LEU A 16 -2.87 -9.14 14.61
CA LEU A 16 -2.42 -7.93 15.32
C LEU A 16 -2.81 -7.91 16.80
N ASP A 17 -3.82 -8.67 17.20
CA ASP A 17 -4.18 -8.81 18.60
C ASP A 17 -3.17 -9.70 19.36
N ARG A 18 -2.49 -10.60 18.67
CA ARG A 18 -1.45 -11.43 19.26
C ARG A 18 -0.10 -10.74 19.29
N VAL A 19 0.27 -10.11 18.17
CA VAL A 19 1.51 -9.32 18.06
C VAL A 19 1.12 -7.94 17.55
N PRO A 20 1.14 -6.92 18.41
CA PRO A 20 0.68 -5.59 18.04
C PRO A 20 1.42 -4.99 16.85
N PHE A 21 0.75 -4.05 16.19
CA PHE A 21 1.30 -3.32 15.04
C PHE A 21 2.59 -2.59 15.44
N GLY A 22 3.65 -2.81 14.67
CA GLY A 22 4.96 -2.21 14.91
C GLY A 22 5.54 -1.54 13.67
N PRO A 23 6.77 -0.98 13.78
CA PRO A 23 7.38 -0.24 12.67
C PRO A 23 7.56 -1.05 11.39
N VAL A 24 7.86 -2.33 11.48
CA VAL A 24 8.04 -3.18 10.29
C VAL A 24 6.71 -3.37 9.57
N ASP A 25 5.61 -3.48 10.31
CA ASP A 25 4.27 -3.52 9.72
C ASP A 25 3.99 -2.25 8.95
N GLY A 26 4.41 -1.10 9.48
CA GLY A 26 4.30 0.19 8.81
C GLY A 26 5.08 0.21 7.50
N LEU A 27 6.27 -0.38 7.45
CA LEU A 27 7.05 -0.49 6.21
C LEU A 27 6.32 -1.36 5.19
N VAL A 28 5.74 -2.48 5.61
CA VAL A 28 4.96 -3.35 4.72
C VAL A 28 3.80 -2.58 4.09
N LEU A 29 3.01 -1.88 4.91
CA LEU A 29 1.86 -1.12 4.42
C LEU A 29 2.28 0.08 3.56
N SER A 30 3.45 0.68 3.83
CA SER A 30 3.95 1.81 3.06
C SER A 30 4.25 1.42 1.60
N VAL A 31 4.67 0.18 1.36
CA VAL A 31 4.91 -0.30 -0.01
C VAL A 31 3.62 -0.28 -0.84
N LEU A 32 2.46 -0.42 -0.20
CA LEU A 32 1.18 -0.39 -0.90
C LEU A 32 0.90 0.94 -1.60
N SER A 33 1.53 2.03 -1.17
CA SER A 33 1.36 3.33 -1.82
C SER A 33 1.91 3.36 -3.25
N TYR A 34 2.73 2.37 -3.62
CA TYR A 34 3.26 2.21 -4.99
C TYR A 34 2.37 1.32 -5.86
N VAL A 35 1.30 0.77 -5.30
CA VAL A 35 0.33 -0.07 -6.02
C VAL A 35 -0.87 0.81 -6.40
N HIS A 36 -1.33 0.70 -7.64
CA HIS A 36 -2.43 1.51 -8.14
C HIS A 36 -3.76 0.77 -7.95
N PHE A 37 -4.34 0.88 -6.77
CA PHE A 37 -5.64 0.28 -6.48
C PHE A 37 -6.76 1.11 -7.11
N ASP A 38 -7.63 0.44 -7.84
CA ASP A 38 -8.78 1.07 -8.50
C ASP A 38 -10.11 0.59 -7.88
N GLY A 39 -11.20 1.21 -8.33
CA GLY A 39 -12.55 0.78 -7.99
C GLY A 39 -12.91 0.99 -6.53
N PRO A 40 -13.47 -0.03 -5.84
CA PRO A 40 -13.98 0.15 -4.48
C PRO A 40 -12.97 0.66 -3.47
N ALA A 41 -11.68 0.36 -3.64
CA ALA A 41 -10.64 0.81 -2.73
C ALA A 41 -10.45 2.33 -2.74
N GLN A 42 -10.89 3.01 -3.78
CA GLN A 42 -10.82 4.48 -3.87
C GLN A 42 -11.91 5.17 -3.06
N GLY A 43 -12.96 4.45 -2.67
CA GLY A 43 -14.06 4.98 -1.90
C GLY A 43 -13.78 5.06 -0.41
N GLU A 44 -14.76 5.57 0.32
CA GLU A 44 -14.68 5.69 1.78
C GLU A 44 -14.96 4.37 2.50
N LYS A 45 -15.74 3.48 1.87
CA LYS A 45 -16.09 2.19 2.47
C LYS A 45 -14.89 1.25 2.41
N PRO A 46 -14.40 0.75 3.54
CA PRO A 46 -13.25 -0.15 3.54
C PRO A 46 -13.54 -1.47 2.79
N VAL A 47 -12.54 -1.94 2.06
CA VAL A 47 -12.55 -3.27 1.45
C VAL A 47 -11.42 -4.09 2.09
N PRO A 48 -11.60 -5.41 2.25
CA PRO A 48 -10.52 -6.23 2.80
C PRO A 48 -9.25 -6.12 1.96
N LEU A 49 -8.13 -5.87 2.61
CA LEU A 49 -6.86 -5.65 1.92
C LEU A 49 -6.47 -6.86 1.06
N GLY A 50 -6.71 -8.08 1.57
CA GLY A 50 -6.42 -9.29 0.81
C GLY A 50 -7.23 -9.40 -0.47
N GLU A 51 -8.51 -9.02 -0.43
CA GLU A 51 -9.36 -9.02 -1.63
C GLU A 51 -8.87 -7.99 -2.65
N ALA A 52 -8.57 -6.78 -2.21
CA ALA A 52 -8.05 -5.73 -3.09
C ALA A 52 -6.74 -6.15 -3.75
N ALA A 53 -5.86 -6.80 -2.99
CA ALA A 53 -4.59 -7.30 -3.50
C ALA A 53 -4.81 -8.40 -4.55
N GLU A 54 -5.70 -9.34 -4.30
CA GLU A 54 -5.99 -10.42 -5.24
C GLU A 54 -6.64 -9.90 -6.52
N GLU A 55 -7.56 -8.96 -6.41
CA GLU A 55 -8.16 -8.32 -7.58
C GLU A 55 -7.12 -7.61 -8.43
N TYR A 56 -6.21 -6.88 -7.80
CA TYR A 56 -5.13 -6.20 -8.51
C TYR A 56 -4.22 -7.21 -9.23
N LEU A 57 -3.84 -8.29 -8.56
CA LEU A 57 -2.97 -9.32 -9.12
C LEU A 57 -3.63 -10.10 -10.26
N ALA A 58 -4.96 -10.19 -10.26
CA ALA A 58 -5.71 -10.85 -11.31
C ALA A 58 -5.84 -10.02 -12.60
N LEU A 59 -5.55 -8.71 -12.54
CA LEU A 59 -5.61 -7.86 -13.72
C LEU A 59 -4.50 -8.22 -14.71
N PRO A 60 -4.78 -8.10 -16.05
CA PRO A 60 -3.71 -8.23 -17.03
C PRO A 60 -2.61 -7.19 -16.78
N ALA A 61 -1.36 -7.54 -17.09
CA ALA A 61 -0.22 -6.66 -16.85
C ALA A 61 -0.42 -5.25 -17.42
N ALA A 62 -1.04 -5.14 -18.59
CA ALA A 62 -1.31 -3.85 -19.22
C ALA A 62 -2.30 -2.98 -18.43
N ARG A 63 -3.14 -3.58 -17.58
CA ARG A 63 -4.18 -2.89 -16.82
C ARG A 63 -3.80 -2.65 -15.36
N ARG A 64 -2.71 -3.25 -14.87
CA ARG A 64 -2.29 -3.07 -13.48
C ARG A 64 -1.67 -1.70 -13.19
N GLY A 65 -1.49 -0.89 -14.23
CA GLY A 65 -0.80 0.36 -14.06
C GLY A 65 0.69 0.17 -13.81
N ARG A 66 1.37 1.22 -13.42
CA ARG A 66 2.80 1.15 -13.15
C ARG A 66 3.06 0.49 -11.80
N CYS A 67 4.00 -0.42 -11.78
CA CYS A 67 4.50 -1.01 -10.55
C CYS A 67 5.99 -0.68 -10.45
N ARG A 68 6.44 -0.35 -9.26
CA ARG A 68 7.84 0.05 -9.04
C ARG A 68 8.81 -1.08 -9.41
N CYS A 69 8.52 -2.29 -9.01
CA CYS A 69 9.37 -3.44 -9.29
C CYS A 69 8.65 -4.76 -8.99
N GLU A 70 9.24 -5.87 -9.46
CA GLU A 70 8.71 -7.21 -9.22
C GLU A 70 8.65 -7.56 -7.73
N THR A 71 9.54 -7.01 -6.92
CA THR A 71 9.53 -7.24 -5.46
C THR A 71 8.24 -6.74 -4.84
N ASP A 72 7.69 -5.62 -5.32
CA ASP A 72 6.43 -5.09 -4.83
C ASP A 72 5.27 -6.05 -5.13
N LEU A 73 5.27 -6.68 -6.32
CA LEU A 73 4.25 -7.68 -6.66
C LEU A 73 4.38 -8.94 -5.78
N ALA A 74 5.61 -9.39 -5.53
CA ALA A 74 5.84 -10.53 -4.66
C ALA A 74 5.37 -10.25 -3.23
N LEU A 75 5.63 -9.05 -2.74
CA LEU A 75 5.16 -8.60 -1.43
C LEU A 75 3.63 -8.57 -1.37
N LEU A 76 2.99 -8.06 -2.43
CA LEU A 76 1.53 -7.99 -2.50
C LEU A 76 0.90 -9.38 -2.49
N ARG A 77 1.50 -10.36 -3.19
CA ARG A 77 1.03 -11.75 -3.17
C ARG A 77 1.13 -12.35 -1.77
N ALA A 78 2.26 -12.14 -1.09
CA ALA A 78 2.47 -12.64 0.25
C ALA A 78 1.50 -12.00 1.25
N LEU A 79 1.28 -10.69 1.11
CA LEU A 79 0.39 -9.92 1.97
C LEU A 79 -1.07 -10.34 1.81
N ALA A 80 -1.51 -10.65 0.60
CA ALA A 80 -2.87 -11.08 0.32
C ALA A 80 -3.23 -12.38 1.07
N ARG A 81 -2.23 -13.20 1.35
CA ARG A 81 -2.39 -14.49 2.05
C ARG A 81 -2.04 -14.41 3.53
N ALA A 82 -1.47 -13.30 3.98
CA ALA A 82 -1.05 -13.15 5.36
C ALA A 82 -2.24 -12.82 6.26
N ARG A 83 -2.54 -13.68 7.23
CA ARG A 83 -3.62 -13.47 8.20
C ARG A 83 -3.49 -12.11 8.89
N ARG A 84 -2.27 -11.68 9.12
CA ARG A 84 -1.96 -10.44 9.81
C ARG A 84 -2.53 -9.21 9.10
N PHE A 85 -2.57 -9.20 7.77
CA PHE A 85 -2.94 -8.03 6.96
C PHE A 85 -4.18 -8.22 6.10
N ALA A 86 -4.49 -9.44 5.69
CA ALA A 86 -5.48 -9.68 4.63
C ALA A 86 -6.87 -9.12 4.95
N ARG A 87 -7.26 -9.09 6.21
CA ARG A 87 -8.60 -8.63 6.62
C ARG A 87 -8.66 -7.15 7.00
N LEU A 88 -7.52 -6.45 7.04
CA LEU A 88 -7.52 -5.01 7.34
C LEU A 88 -8.27 -4.25 6.25
N GLY A 89 -8.89 -3.13 6.61
CA GLY A 89 -9.71 -2.37 5.68
C GLY A 89 -8.89 -1.39 4.85
N LEU A 90 -8.91 -1.53 3.53
CA LEU A 90 -8.28 -0.60 2.61
C LEU A 90 -9.32 0.36 2.06
N CYS A 91 -9.05 1.66 2.11
CA CYS A 91 -9.96 2.68 1.59
C CYS A 91 -9.23 3.96 1.21
N ARG A 92 -9.94 4.84 0.53
CA ARG A 92 -9.46 6.18 0.16
C ARG A 92 -8.12 6.14 -0.57
N CYS A 93 -7.94 5.17 -1.45
CA CYS A 93 -6.75 5.10 -2.30
C CYS A 93 -6.81 6.22 -3.33
N ALA A 94 -5.79 7.07 -3.33
CA ALA A 94 -5.65 8.16 -4.28
C ALA A 94 -4.31 8.05 -4.97
N ASP A 95 -4.30 8.26 -6.27
CA ASP A 95 -3.08 8.25 -7.07
C ASP A 95 -3.24 9.28 -8.18
N ARG A 96 -2.55 10.40 -8.03
CA ARG A 96 -2.64 11.53 -8.96
C ARG A 96 -1.27 11.83 -9.55
N PHE A 97 -1.23 11.84 -10.87
CA PHE A 97 -0.07 12.28 -11.62
C PHE A 97 -0.53 13.16 -12.76
N VAL A 98 -0.37 14.48 -12.62
CA VAL A 98 -0.78 15.45 -13.62
C VAL A 98 0.43 16.31 -13.97
N PRO A 99 1.23 15.93 -15.00
CA PRO A 99 2.46 16.63 -15.34
C PRO A 99 2.27 18.11 -15.64
N LYS A 100 1.15 18.48 -16.27
CA LYS A 100 0.84 19.89 -16.60
C LYS A 100 0.66 20.75 -15.36
N GLU A 101 0.17 20.18 -14.27
CA GLU A 101 -0.05 20.87 -13.00
C GLU A 101 1.07 20.62 -12.01
N GLU A 102 2.11 19.91 -12.43
CA GLU A 102 3.22 19.50 -11.57
C GLU A 102 2.74 18.77 -10.30
N THR A 103 1.68 17.98 -10.45
CA THR A 103 1.08 17.22 -9.35
C THR A 103 1.46 15.75 -9.44
N GLN A 104 2.07 15.23 -8.38
CA GLN A 104 2.31 13.80 -8.21
C GLN A 104 2.01 13.45 -6.75
N PHE A 105 0.98 12.63 -6.54
CA PHE A 105 0.54 12.30 -5.20
C PHE A 105 -0.09 10.91 -5.18
N ALA A 106 0.26 10.13 -4.19
CA ALA A 106 -0.42 8.90 -3.90
C ALA A 106 -0.53 8.71 -2.39
N ALA A 107 -1.67 8.27 -1.95
CA ALA A 107 -1.93 7.98 -0.56
C ALA A 107 -3.01 6.91 -0.44
N LEU A 108 -3.00 6.19 0.67
CA LEU A 108 -4.06 5.26 0.99
C LEU A 108 -4.24 5.17 2.51
N THR A 109 -5.39 4.66 2.92
CA THR A 109 -5.71 4.46 4.32
C THR A 109 -5.95 2.98 4.58
N VAL A 110 -5.32 2.45 5.62
CA VAL A 110 -5.56 1.08 6.09
C VAL A 110 -6.12 1.16 7.50
N LEU A 111 -7.32 0.62 7.70
CA LEU A 111 -7.96 0.57 9.01
C LEU A 111 -7.48 -0.68 9.76
N LEU A 112 -6.94 -0.48 10.95
CA LEU A 112 -6.43 -1.55 11.79
C LEU A 112 -7.54 -2.12 12.69
N ASP A 113 -7.29 -3.30 13.27
CA ASP A 113 -8.27 -4.02 14.08
C ASP A 113 -8.69 -3.25 15.35
N ASP A 114 -7.82 -2.38 15.87
CA ASP A 114 -8.09 -1.60 17.08
C ASP A 114 -8.85 -0.30 16.83
N GLY A 115 -9.28 -0.06 15.60
CA GLY A 115 -9.98 1.15 15.21
C GLY A 115 -9.08 2.30 14.78
N SER A 116 -7.76 2.15 14.88
CA SER A 116 -6.82 3.16 14.38
C SER A 116 -6.66 3.03 12.86
N ALA A 117 -6.08 4.06 12.25
CA ALA A 117 -5.83 4.09 10.81
C ALA A 117 -4.36 4.34 10.54
N PHE A 118 -3.84 3.65 9.54
CA PHE A 118 -2.49 3.87 9.02
C PHE A 118 -2.61 4.58 7.68
N LEU A 119 -1.97 5.74 7.56
CA LEU A 119 -1.94 6.50 6.31
C LEU A 119 -0.59 6.29 5.64
N ALA A 120 -0.62 5.83 4.40
CA ALA A 120 0.59 5.62 3.61
C ALA A 120 0.63 6.62 2.46
N PHE A 121 1.79 7.22 2.24
CA PHE A 121 2.02 8.17 1.17
C PHE A 121 3.15 7.66 0.28
N ARG A 122 3.00 7.82 -1.04
CA ARG A 122 4.08 7.48 -1.96
C ARG A 122 5.18 8.52 -1.86
N GLY A 123 6.41 8.05 -1.68
CA GLY A 123 7.59 8.90 -1.66
C GLY A 123 7.96 9.40 -3.07
N THR A 124 8.97 10.25 -3.11
CA THR A 124 9.51 10.82 -4.34
C THR A 124 10.07 9.71 -5.24
N ASP A 125 9.70 9.73 -6.50
CA ASP A 125 10.15 8.74 -7.48
C ASP A 125 11.34 9.22 -8.32
N GLY A 126 11.96 10.32 -7.92
CA GLY A 126 13.11 10.89 -8.63
C GLY A 126 12.74 11.91 -9.70
N THR A 127 11.45 12.20 -9.88
CA THR A 127 11.01 13.26 -10.80
C THR A 127 11.00 14.62 -10.11
N LEU A 128 11.08 15.70 -10.89
CA LEU A 128 10.97 17.05 -10.35
C LEU A 128 9.62 17.26 -9.67
N VAL A 129 8.57 16.66 -10.22
CA VAL A 129 7.22 16.77 -9.68
C VAL A 129 7.17 16.18 -8.27
N GLY A 130 7.69 14.96 -8.09
CA GLY A 130 7.75 14.33 -6.77
C GLY A 130 8.54 15.14 -5.76
N TRP A 131 9.65 15.73 -6.19
CA TRP A 131 10.46 16.60 -5.34
C TRP A 131 9.68 17.82 -4.87
N LYS A 132 8.93 18.46 -5.77
CA LYS A 132 8.12 19.62 -5.40
C LYS A 132 7.04 19.28 -4.38
N GLU A 133 6.39 18.14 -4.54
CA GLU A 133 5.40 17.69 -3.56
C GLU A 133 6.04 17.43 -2.19
N ASP A 134 7.18 16.79 -2.15
CA ASP A 134 7.89 16.54 -0.89
C ASP A 134 8.26 17.85 -0.19
N PHE A 135 8.74 18.85 -0.95
CA PHE A 135 9.03 20.15 -0.37
C PHE A 135 7.77 20.84 0.15
N ASN A 136 6.68 20.74 -0.56
CA ASN A 136 5.41 21.34 -0.13
C ASN A 136 4.90 20.70 1.17
N LEU A 137 5.08 19.41 1.32
CA LEU A 137 4.69 18.70 2.54
C LEU A 137 5.60 19.04 3.73
N SER A 138 6.80 19.54 3.48
CA SER A 138 7.75 19.92 4.51
C SER A 138 7.41 21.25 5.20
N PHE A 139 6.52 21.99 4.62
CA PHE A 139 6.10 23.31 5.09
C PHE A 139 4.64 23.31 5.49
#